data_2176992896e42be3b91f63f60114418f
#
_entry.id   2176992896e42be3b91f63f60114418f
#
_cell.length_a   1.000
_cell.length_b   1.000
_cell.length_c   1.000
_cell.angle_alpha   90.00
_cell.angle_beta   90.00
_cell.angle_gamma   90.00
#
_symmetry.space_group_name_H-M   'P 1'
#
loop_
_entity.id
_entity.type
_entity.pdbx_description
1 polymer ?
#
loop_
_entity_poly.entity_id
_entity_poly.type
_entity_poly.pdbx_seq_one_letter_code
_entity_poly.pdbx_strand_id
1 'polypeptide(L)'
;MATVQTARGPVDSSKLGTTLMHEHIFVLDTEIQQNYPEEWGSEEKRVANAITRLNELKSRGVDTIVDLTVLGLGRCIPRILRVAKQTELHIIVATGIYTYRDLPFYFHLRRPEGALSLIHI
;
A
#
# COMPACT_ATOMS: atom_id res chain seq x y z
N MET A 1 -19.89 -14.73 -8.01
CA MET A 1 -19.13 -13.55 -8.50
C MET A 1 -17.78 -13.52 -7.83
N ALA A 2 -16.76 -13.00 -8.51
CA ALA A 2 -15.41 -12.94 -7.94
C ALA A 2 -15.33 -11.84 -6.88
N THR A 3 -14.64 -12.12 -5.78
CA THR A 3 -14.32 -11.13 -4.75
C THR A 3 -12.85 -10.75 -4.82
N VAL A 4 -12.56 -9.48 -4.57
CA VAL A 4 -11.20 -8.94 -4.51
C VAL A 4 -10.95 -8.43 -3.09
N GLN A 5 -9.79 -8.78 -2.53
CA GLN A 5 -9.38 -8.29 -1.22
C GLN A 5 -8.92 -6.84 -1.32
N THR A 6 -9.50 -5.99 -0.51
CA THR A 6 -9.08 -4.59 -0.35
C THR A 6 -8.61 -4.34 1.08
N ALA A 7 -8.01 -3.19 1.32
CA ALA A 7 -7.58 -2.78 2.67
C ALA A 7 -8.73 -2.72 3.69
N ARG A 8 -9.97 -2.62 3.24
CA ARG A 8 -11.18 -2.64 4.11
C ARG A 8 -11.92 -3.97 4.10
N GLY A 9 -11.36 -5.00 3.50
CA GLY A 9 -11.97 -6.33 3.38
C GLY A 9 -12.40 -6.65 1.94
N PRO A 10 -13.09 -7.80 1.75
CA PRO A 10 -13.47 -8.28 0.43
C PRO A 10 -14.56 -7.41 -0.20
N VAL A 11 -14.41 -7.16 -1.49
CA VAL A 11 -15.38 -6.41 -2.31
C VAL A 11 -15.69 -7.23 -3.56
N ASP A 12 -16.95 -7.27 -3.96
CA ASP A 12 -17.35 -7.86 -5.25
C ASP A 12 -16.68 -7.15 -6.40
N SER A 13 -16.12 -7.90 -7.34
CA SER A 13 -15.38 -7.35 -8.48
C SER A 13 -16.20 -6.37 -9.33
N SER A 14 -17.53 -6.54 -9.37
CA SER A 14 -18.44 -5.62 -10.07
C SER A 14 -18.54 -4.22 -9.43
N LYS A 15 -18.07 -4.07 -8.17
CA LYS A 15 -18.10 -2.82 -7.42
C LYS A 15 -16.78 -2.06 -7.45
N LEU A 16 -15.75 -2.57 -8.13
CA LEU A 16 -14.45 -1.92 -8.20
C LEU A 16 -14.47 -0.63 -9.04
N GLY A 17 -15.40 -0.51 -9.98
CA GLY A 17 -15.57 0.69 -10.80
C GLY A 17 -14.32 1.06 -11.60
N THR A 18 -14.12 2.36 -11.80
CA THR A 18 -12.92 2.88 -12.46
C THR A 18 -11.68 2.64 -11.61
N THR A 19 -10.76 1.85 -12.13
CA THR A 19 -9.59 1.35 -11.37
C THR A 19 -8.28 1.85 -11.96
N LEU A 20 -7.46 2.51 -11.14
CA LEU A 20 -6.06 2.80 -11.46
C LEU A 20 -5.18 1.63 -11.01
N MET A 21 -4.54 0.97 -11.97
CA MET A 21 -3.87 -0.31 -11.75
C MET A 21 -2.42 -0.21 -11.26
N HIS A 22 -1.85 0.98 -11.21
CA HIS A 22 -0.46 1.18 -10.81
C HIS A 22 -0.30 2.51 -10.10
N GLU A 23 -0.52 2.50 -8.78
CA GLU A 23 -0.40 3.68 -7.94
C GLU A 23 0.46 3.40 -6.72
N HIS A 24 0.94 4.46 -6.10
CA HIS A 24 1.68 4.42 -4.85
C HIS A 24 1.17 5.51 -3.92
N ILE A 25 0.60 5.12 -2.78
CA ILE A 25 0.15 6.10 -1.78
C ILE A 25 1.37 6.69 -1.05
N PHE A 26 2.29 5.82 -0.62
CA PHE A 26 3.53 6.21 0.05
C PHE A 26 4.69 5.35 -0.46
N VAL A 27 5.70 6.00 -1.02
CA VAL A 27 6.98 5.36 -1.33
C VAL A 27 8.05 5.99 -0.47
N LEU A 28 8.82 5.17 0.23
CA LEU A 28 9.91 5.63 1.07
C LEU A 28 10.93 4.52 1.31
N ASP A 29 12.12 4.92 1.71
CA ASP A 29 13.10 4.04 2.34
C ASP A 29 12.89 4.06 3.85
N THR A 30 12.58 2.89 4.42
CA THR A 30 12.26 2.77 5.85
C THR A 30 13.48 3.02 6.75
N GLU A 31 14.67 2.69 6.28
CA GLU A 31 15.91 2.96 7.01
C GLU A 31 16.19 4.46 7.05
N ILE A 32 16.00 5.17 5.95
CA ILE A 32 16.10 6.62 5.90
C ILE A 32 15.03 7.27 6.80
N GLN A 33 13.81 6.80 6.76
CA GLN A 33 12.75 7.30 7.63
C GLN A 33 13.09 7.17 9.12
N GLN A 34 13.70 6.05 9.52
CA GLN A 34 14.04 5.79 10.92
C GLN A 34 15.23 6.61 11.41
N ASN A 35 16.24 6.80 10.56
CA ASN A 35 17.50 7.45 10.96
C ASN A 35 17.51 8.95 10.65
N TYR A 36 16.68 9.39 9.71
CA TYR A 36 16.55 10.79 9.27
C TYR A 36 15.08 11.19 9.20
N PRO A 37 14.37 11.21 10.35
CA PRO A 37 12.92 11.41 10.37
C PRO A 37 12.49 12.77 9.80
N GLU A 38 13.34 13.77 9.80
CA GLU A 38 13.11 15.09 9.19
C GLU A 38 12.91 15.00 7.68
N GLU A 39 13.54 14.06 7.00
CA GLU A 39 13.36 13.82 5.56
C GLU A 39 11.94 13.30 5.24
N TRP A 40 11.41 12.48 6.12
CA TRP A 40 10.02 12.02 6.01
C TRP A 40 9.03 13.10 6.45
N GLY A 41 9.36 13.83 7.52
CA GLY A 41 8.52 14.83 8.14
C GLY A 41 7.38 14.21 8.97
N SER A 42 6.32 14.98 9.16
CA SER A 42 5.19 14.56 9.99
C SER A 42 4.37 13.45 9.35
N GLU A 43 4.31 12.31 10.00
CA GLU A 43 3.45 11.17 9.63
C GLU A 43 1.98 11.59 9.52
N GLU A 44 1.48 12.35 10.50
CA GLU A 44 0.09 12.79 10.53
C GLU A 44 -0.27 13.70 9.34
N LYS A 45 0.63 14.62 9.00
CA LYS A 45 0.44 15.50 7.83
C LYS A 45 0.44 14.71 6.52
N ARG A 46 1.29 13.68 6.40
CA ARG A 46 1.34 12.83 5.20
C ARG A 46 0.10 11.99 5.06
N VAL A 47 -0.39 11.40 6.15
CA VAL A 47 -1.63 10.62 6.16
C VAL A 47 -2.83 11.53 5.80
N ALA A 48 -2.94 12.69 6.42
CA ALA A 48 -4.00 13.65 6.11
C ALA A 48 -3.97 14.10 4.63
N ASN A 49 -2.79 14.37 4.09
CA ASN A 49 -2.62 14.73 2.68
C ASN A 49 -3.06 13.59 1.75
N ALA A 50 -2.67 12.35 2.06
CA ALA A 50 -3.08 11.18 1.28
C ALA A 50 -4.60 11.02 1.27
N ILE A 51 -5.26 11.15 2.43
CA ILE A 51 -6.73 11.09 2.55
C ILE A 51 -7.38 12.15 1.67
N THR A 52 -6.91 13.40 1.74
CA THR A 52 -7.43 14.51 0.93
C THR A 52 -7.32 14.21 -0.56
N ARG A 53 -6.15 13.74 -1.01
CA ARG A 53 -5.91 13.43 -2.44
C ARG A 53 -6.75 12.24 -2.92
N LEU A 54 -6.90 11.20 -2.11
CA LEU A 54 -7.72 10.05 -2.47
C LEU A 54 -9.22 10.40 -2.52
N ASN A 55 -9.70 11.25 -1.62
CA ASN A 55 -11.07 11.73 -1.67
C ASN A 55 -11.32 12.64 -2.88
N GLU A 56 -10.34 13.46 -3.25
CA GLU A 56 -10.40 14.24 -4.50
C GLU A 56 -10.42 13.29 -5.73
N LEU A 57 -9.59 12.26 -5.74
CA LEU A 57 -9.57 11.27 -6.81
C LEU A 57 -10.94 10.56 -6.92
N LYS A 58 -11.54 10.18 -5.80
CA LYS A 58 -12.89 9.62 -5.73
C LYS A 58 -13.93 10.58 -6.32
N SER A 59 -13.88 11.86 -5.98
CA SER A 59 -14.80 12.87 -6.51
C SER A 59 -14.69 13.07 -8.03
N ARG A 60 -13.55 12.72 -8.60
CA ARG A 60 -13.29 12.76 -10.06
C ARG A 60 -13.69 11.47 -10.79
N GLY A 61 -14.32 10.51 -10.10
CA GLY A 61 -14.85 9.29 -10.70
C GLY A 61 -13.92 8.08 -10.69
N VAL A 62 -12.83 8.11 -9.92
CA VAL A 62 -12.03 6.91 -9.65
C VAL A 62 -12.59 6.21 -8.42
N ASP A 63 -12.79 4.89 -8.52
CA ASP A 63 -13.40 4.07 -7.47
C ASP A 63 -12.38 3.20 -6.74
N THR A 64 -11.33 2.79 -7.44
CA THR A 64 -10.33 1.85 -6.91
C THR A 64 -8.92 2.25 -7.34
N ILE A 65 -7.97 2.05 -6.45
CA ILE A 65 -6.54 2.07 -6.79
C ILE A 65 -5.88 0.75 -6.39
N VAL A 66 -4.88 0.34 -7.17
CA VAL A 66 -3.98 -0.76 -6.83
C VAL A 66 -2.65 -0.14 -6.39
N ASP A 67 -2.38 -0.21 -5.10
CA ASP A 67 -1.14 0.29 -4.50
C ASP A 67 -0.05 -0.77 -4.62
N LEU A 68 0.88 -0.55 -5.54
CA LEU A 68 1.99 -1.45 -5.83
C LEU A 68 3.21 -1.26 -4.91
N THR A 69 3.04 -0.58 -3.79
CA THR A 69 4.09 -0.39 -2.80
C THR A 69 4.34 -1.70 -2.04
N VAL A 70 5.29 -2.47 -2.54
CA VAL A 70 5.71 -3.77 -1.98
C VAL A 70 6.91 -3.60 -1.04
N LEU A 71 7.40 -4.71 -0.47
CA LEU A 71 8.64 -4.73 0.31
C LEU A 71 9.81 -4.20 -0.54
N GLY A 72 10.62 -3.34 0.05
CA GLY A 72 11.68 -2.60 -0.64
C GLY A 72 11.26 -1.20 -1.12
N LEU A 73 9.96 -0.88 -1.09
CA LEU A 73 9.44 0.46 -1.41
C LEU A 73 8.80 1.17 -0.21
N GLY A 74 8.95 0.62 0.99
CA GLY A 74 8.41 1.23 2.21
C GLY A 74 6.97 0.81 2.52
N ARG A 75 6.54 -0.38 2.11
CA ARG A 75 5.23 -0.93 2.46
C ARG A 75 4.97 -0.84 3.96
N CYS A 76 3.86 -0.22 4.32
CA CYS A 76 3.41 -0.13 5.71
C CYS A 76 1.88 -0.30 5.77
N ILE A 77 1.43 -1.52 6.03
CA ILE A 77 -0.01 -1.85 6.09
C ILE A 77 -0.74 -1.05 7.16
N PRO A 78 -0.23 -0.87 8.39
CA PRO A 78 -0.91 -0.04 9.38
C PRO A 78 -1.19 1.39 8.91
N ARG A 79 -0.25 2.01 8.17
CA ARG A 79 -0.43 3.35 7.58
C ARG A 79 -1.53 3.34 6.51
N ILE A 80 -1.52 2.35 5.62
CA ILE A 80 -2.54 2.21 4.58
C ILE A 80 -3.94 2.01 5.19
N LEU A 81 -4.06 1.21 6.25
CA LEU A 81 -5.33 1.00 6.95
C LEU A 81 -5.88 2.30 7.59
N ARG A 82 -4.99 3.17 8.10
CA ARG A 82 -5.41 4.49 8.61
C ARG A 82 -6.01 5.35 7.50
N VAL A 83 -5.41 5.35 6.32
CA VAL A 83 -5.92 6.05 5.14
C VAL A 83 -7.23 5.43 4.65
N ALA A 84 -7.26 4.11 4.48
CA ALA A 84 -8.42 3.39 3.95
C ALA A 84 -9.70 3.58 4.78
N LYS A 85 -9.57 3.79 6.09
CA LYS A 85 -10.71 4.06 6.98
C LYS A 85 -11.37 5.42 6.75
N GLN A 86 -10.70 6.33 6.05
CA GLN A 86 -11.12 7.72 5.89
C GLN A 86 -11.35 8.11 4.42
N THR A 87 -11.39 7.13 3.53
CA THR A 87 -11.76 7.31 2.12
C THR A 87 -12.75 6.26 1.69
N GLU A 88 -13.65 6.59 0.78
CA GLU A 88 -14.56 5.63 0.14
C GLU A 88 -13.92 4.89 -1.03
N LEU A 89 -12.76 5.34 -1.48
CA LEU A 89 -12.00 4.71 -2.54
C LEU A 89 -11.50 3.33 -2.08
N HIS A 90 -11.65 2.31 -2.91
CA HIS A 90 -11.12 0.98 -2.64
C HIS A 90 -9.61 0.98 -2.84
N ILE A 91 -8.87 0.43 -1.88
CA ILE A 91 -7.42 0.29 -1.95
C ILE A 91 -7.07 -1.20 -1.99
N ILE A 92 -6.52 -1.65 -3.09
CA ILE A 92 -5.97 -3.00 -3.24
C ILE A 92 -4.46 -2.89 -3.01
N VAL A 93 -3.92 -3.69 -2.09
CA VAL A 93 -2.48 -3.68 -1.76
C VAL A 93 -1.79 -4.85 -2.45
N ALA A 94 -0.73 -4.56 -3.17
CA ALA A 94 0.09 -5.61 -3.78
C ALA A 94 0.90 -6.37 -2.74
N THR A 95 1.19 -7.62 -3.07
CA THR A 95 2.12 -8.49 -2.34
C THR A 95 3.41 -8.66 -3.14
N GLY A 96 4.51 -9.01 -2.46
CA GLY A 96 5.77 -9.32 -3.11
C GLY A 96 6.91 -8.42 -2.67
N ILE A 97 7.96 -8.42 -3.48
CA ILE A 97 9.21 -7.66 -3.28
C ILE A 97 9.53 -6.86 -4.54
N TYR A 98 10.19 -5.72 -4.34
CA TYR A 98 10.43 -4.77 -5.43
C TYR A 98 11.39 -5.31 -6.49
N THR A 99 12.48 -5.95 -6.06
CA THR A 99 13.49 -6.47 -6.99
C THR A 99 14.23 -7.66 -6.41
N TYR A 100 14.61 -8.61 -7.27
CA TYR A 100 15.47 -9.73 -6.90
C TYR A 100 16.93 -9.36 -6.71
N ARG A 101 17.37 -8.22 -7.24
CA ARG A 101 18.77 -7.78 -7.13
C ARG A 101 19.11 -7.22 -5.76
N ASP A 102 18.11 -6.61 -5.10
CA ASP A 102 18.25 -6.00 -3.78
C ASP A 102 17.20 -6.59 -2.83
N LEU A 103 17.31 -7.88 -2.59
CA LEU A 103 16.47 -8.56 -1.60
C LEU A 103 16.79 -8.03 -0.21
N PRO A 104 15.77 -7.64 0.59
CA PRO A 104 15.96 -7.34 1.99
C PRO A 104 16.75 -8.46 2.69
N PHE A 105 17.68 -8.08 3.57
CA PHE A 105 18.56 -9.00 4.28
C PHE A 105 17.81 -10.14 4.98
N TYR A 106 16.60 -9.89 5.42
CA TYR A 106 15.68 -10.88 5.97
C TYR A 106 15.52 -12.12 5.09
N PHE A 107 15.45 -11.95 3.76
CA PHE A 107 15.26 -13.06 2.82
C PHE A 107 16.54 -13.85 2.56
N HIS A 108 17.72 -13.27 2.80
CA HIS A 108 18.99 -13.99 2.72
C HIS A 108 19.17 -14.99 3.84
N LEU A 109 18.55 -14.75 4.99
CA LEU A 109 18.65 -15.59 6.19
C LEU A 109 17.50 -16.56 6.38
N ARG A 110 16.44 -16.45 5.59
CA ARG A 110 15.25 -17.28 5.71
C ARG A 110 14.96 -18.01 4.40
N ARG A 111 14.44 -19.23 4.53
CA ARG A 111 14.05 -20.04 3.38
C ARG A 111 12.86 -19.41 2.63
N PRO A 112 12.62 -19.81 1.36
CA PRO A 112 11.51 -19.31 0.53
C PRO A 112 10.13 -19.37 1.21
N GLU A 113 9.90 -20.33 2.11
CA GLU A 113 8.65 -20.44 2.86
C GLU A 113 8.36 -19.20 3.71
N GLY A 114 9.40 -18.52 4.21
CA GLY A 114 9.26 -17.27 4.95
C GLY A 114 8.77 -16.11 4.07
N ALA A 115 9.09 -16.11 2.79
CA ALA A 115 8.61 -15.12 1.83
C ALA A 115 7.12 -15.33 1.49
N LEU A 116 6.67 -16.58 1.41
CA LEU A 116 5.27 -16.93 1.15
C LEU A 116 4.35 -16.52 2.31
N SER A 117 4.84 -16.52 3.56
CA SER A 117 4.05 -16.08 4.71
C SER A 117 3.67 -14.60 4.67
N LEU A 118 4.35 -13.79 3.88
CA LEU A 118 4.03 -12.36 3.68
C LEU A 118 2.86 -12.13 2.72
N ILE A 119 2.37 -13.17 2.06
CA ILE A 119 1.18 -13.12 1.20
C ILE A 119 -0.10 -13.09 2.04
N HIS A 120 -0.04 -13.54 3.29
CA HIS A 120 -1.18 -13.69 4.20
C HIS A 120 -1.31 -12.53 5.21
N ILE A 121 -0.94 -11.33 4.85
CA ILE A 121 -1.14 -10.16 5.72
C ILE A 121 -2.52 -9.57 5.47
#